data_43b2b739450521a237967a52b1f4a04c
#
_entry.id   43b2b739450521a237967a52b1f4a04c
#
_cell.length_a   1.000
_cell.length_b   1.000
_cell.length_c   1.000
_cell.angle_alpha   90.00
_cell.angle_beta   90.00
_cell.angle_gamma   90.00
#
_symmetry.space_group_name_H-M   'P 1'
#
loop_
_entity.id
_entity.type
_entity.pdbx_description
1 polymer ?
#
loop_
_entity_poly.entity_id
_entity_poly.type
_entity_poly.pdbx_seq_one_letter_code
_entity_poly.pdbx_strand_id
1 'polypeptide(L)'
;WEQAVTRPPSPAHHVLVATQDGQVVGLTALAPARPAGPDGAAETLGTDDRDPRAGAVDAIPSAVEIVALGVEAPHQRQGHGSRLLAAAADHARADGATALLVWAVRGDESLARFLDTAGLRPTGSRRELPVGRGVIEDCWAATF
;
A
#
# COMPACT_ATOMS: atom_id res chain seq x y z
N TRP A 1 13.22 11.91 6.02
CA TRP A 1 13.30 10.48 6.34
C TRP A 1 13.68 10.22 7.79
N GLU A 2 14.78 10.83 8.27
CA GLU A 2 15.28 10.62 9.62
C GLU A 2 14.22 10.90 10.70
N GLN A 3 13.44 11.98 10.55
CA GLN A 3 12.34 12.29 11.48
C GLN A 3 11.19 11.28 11.41
N ALA A 4 10.87 10.76 10.22
CA ALA A 4 9.81 9.76 10.05
C ALA A 4 10.15 8.42 10.71
N VAL A 5 11.44 8.09 10.78
CA VAL A 5 11.93 6.86 11.42
C VAL A 5 12.12 7.02 12.93
N THR A 6 12.64 8.18 13.38
CA THR A 6 12.99 8.42 14.80
C THR A 6 11.83 8.97 15.64
N ARG A 7 10.86 9.64 15.02
CA ARG A 7 9.66 10.20 15.65
C ARG A 7 8.48 10.09 14.71
N PRO A 8 7.91 8.88 14.54
CA PRO A 8 6.73 8.71 13.68
C PRO A 8 5.58 9.59 14.20
N PRO A 9 4.76 10.16 13.28
CA PRO A 9 3.67 11.08 13.65
C PRO A 9 2.57 10.42 14.49
N SER A 10 2.46 9.10 14.45
CA SER A 10 1.55 8.31 15.28
C SER A 10 2.06 6.88 15.43
N PRO A 11 1.53 6.11 16.41
CA PRO A 11 1.88 4.70 16.61
C PRO A 11 1.61 3.79 15.39
N ALA A 12 0.69 4.18 14.50
CA ALA A 12 0.36 3.43 13.29
C ALA A 12 1.29 3.73 12.09
N HIS A 13 2.37 4.49 12.30
CA HIS A 13 3.42 4.67 11.30
C HIS A 13 4.58 3.72 11.60
N HIS A 14 4.86 2.83 10.68
CA HIS A 14 5.96 1.88 10.79
C HIS A 14 6.89 1.95 9.60
N VAL A 15 8.18 1.75 9.86
CA VAL A 15 9.17 1.48 8.81
C VAL A 15 9.83 0.15 9.14
N LEU A 16 9.67 -0.81 8.25
CA LEU A 16 10.23 -2.15 8.37
C LEU A 16 11.32 -2.32 7.32
N VAL A 17 12.39 -3.00 7.67
CA VAL A 17 13.50 -3.28 6.76
C VAL A 17 13.74 -4.78 6.63
N ALA A 18 14.10 -5.21 5.43
CA ALA A 18 14.65 -6.53 5.17
C ALA A 18 16.16 -6.44 5.19
N THR A 19 16.81 -7.33 5.94
CA THR A 19 18.27 -7.39 6.00
C THR A 19 18.76 -8.74 5.47
N GLN A 20 19.92 -8.71 4.80
CA GLN A 20 20.67 -9.88 4.38
C GLN A 20 22.15 -9.63 4.66
N ASP A 21 22.81 -10.56 5.33
CA ASP A 21 24.24 -10.46 5.71
C ASP A 21 24.59 -9.14 6.42
N GLY A 22 23.65 -8.63 7.25
CA GLY A 22 23.82 -7.39 7.99
C GLY A 22 23.58 -6.10 7.18
N GLN A 23 23.21 -6.21 5.91
CA GLN A 23 22.90 -5.06 5.06
C GLN A 23 21.38 -4.93 4.87
N VAL A 24 20.86 -3.69 4.79
CA VAL A 24 19.48 -3.43 4.43
C VAL A 24 19.33 -3.60 2.93
N VAL A 25 18.47 -4.54 2.52
CA VAL A 25 18.24 -4.88 1.10
C VAL A 25 16.81 -4.55 0.64
N GLY A 26 15.97 -4.09 1.54
CA GLY A 26 14.61 -3.67 1.21
C GLY A 26 13.94 -2.97 2.38
N LEU A 27 12.85 -2.27 2.11
CA LEU A 27 12.04 -1.60 3.12
C LEU A 27 10.56 -1.57 2.75
N THR A 28 9.72 -1.43 3.76
CA THR A 28 8.33 -1.00 3.59
C THR A 28 7.99 0.04 4.66
N ALA A 29 7.15 0.99 4.30
CA ALA A 29 6.64 2.00 5.22
C ALA A 29 5.11 1.99 5.21
N LEU A 30 4.53 2.06 6.41
CA LEU A 30 3.11 2.06 6.66
C LEU A 30 2.68 3.39 7.27
N ALA A 31 1.49 3.83 6.91
CA ALA A 31 0.82 4.97 7.52
C ALA A 31 -0.70 4.70 7.61
N PRO A 32 -1.43 5.38 8.51
CA PRO A 32 -2.89 5.36 8.46
C PRO A 32 -3.37 5.78 7.08
N ALA A 33 -4.30 5.02 6.50
CA ALA A 33 -4.91 5.40 5.22
C ALA A 33 -5.64 6.74 5.40
N ARG A 34 -5.41 7.67 4.49
CA ARG A 34 -6.14 8.93 4.49
C ARG A 34 -7.53 8.68 3.91
N PRO A 35 -8.59 9.16 4.56
CA PRO A 35 -9.88 9.24 3.88
C PRO A 35 -9.71 10.13 2.63
N ALA A 36 -10.36 9.77 1.54
CA ALA A 36 -10.44 10.63 0.37
C ALA A 36 -11.09 11.95 0.78
N GLY A 37 -10.26 13.00 0.96
CA GLY A 37 -10.70 14.34 1.30
C GLY A 37 -10.82 15.19 0.05
N PRO A 38 -11.59 16.30 0.07
CA PRO A 38 -11.78 17.18 -1.09
C PRO A 38 -10.46 17.82 -1.62
N ASP A 39 -9.38 17.76 -0.85
CA ASP A 39 -8.06 18.32 -1.22
C ASP A 39 -7.01 17.26 -1.58
N GLY A 40 -7.34 15.99 -1.49
CA GLY A 40 -6.52 14.89 -2.00
C GLY A 40 -7.35 14.16 -3.04
N ALA A 41 -7.26 14.60 -4.29
CA ALA A 41 -8.06 14.10 -5.40
C ALA A 41 -7.90 12.59 -5.63
N ALA A 42 -8.58 11.79 -4.81
CA ALA A 42 -9.09 10.52 -5.28
C ALA A 42 -10.40 10.84 -6.00
N GLU A 43 -10.31 11.48 -7.17
CA GLU A 43 -11.44 11.54 -8.07
C GLU A 43 -11.79 10.10 -8.43
N THR A 44 -12.96 9.67 -7.95
CA THR A 44 -13.67 8.53 -8.50
C THR A 44 -13.93 8.85 -9.96
N LEU A 45 -13.01 8.50 -10.84
CA LEU A 45 -13.28 8.53 -12.28
C LEU A 45 -14.44 7.55 -12.49
N GLY A 46 -15.58 8.11 -12.83
CA GLY A 46 -16.83 7.40 -12.98
C GLY A 46 -16.65 6.15 -13.82
N THR A 47 -16.90 5.02 -13.21
CA THR A 47 -17.06 3.75 -13.92
C THR A 47 -18.52 3.61 -14.27
N ASP A 48 -18.81 3.51 -15.56
CA ASP A 48 -20.13 3.18 -16.11
C ASP A 48 -20.48 1.67 -15.92
N ASP A 49 -19.63 0.94 -15.18
CA ASP A 49 -19.91 -0.42 -14.72
C ASP A 49 -19.98 -0.40 -13.19
N ARG A 50 -21.21 -0.39 -12.68
CA ARG A 50 -21.53 -0.49 -11.27
C ARG A 50 -21.12 -1.85 -10.71
N ASP A 51 -19.84 -2.00 -10.35
CA ASP A 51 -19.45 -2.97 -9.33
C ASP A 51 -19.85 -2.35 -7.97
N PRO A 52 -20.79 -2.94 -7.23
CA PRO A 52 -21.22 -2.43 -5.91
C PRO A 52 -20.10 -2.45 -4.85
N ARG A 53 -18.90 -2.92 -5.20
CA ARG A 53 -17.70 -2.92 -4.36
C ARG A 53 -16.77 -1.75 -4.61
N ALA A 54 -16.99 -0.94 -5.66
CA ALA A 54 -16.12 0.16 -6.07
C ALA A 54 -16.11 1.39 -5.13
N GLY A 55 -16.88 1.38 -4.05
CA GLY A 55 -16.91 2.45 -3.05
C GLY A 55 -16.36 2.06 -1.68
N ALA A 56 -15.79 0.86 -1.55
CA ALA A 56 -15.52 0.28 -0.23
C ALA A 56 -14.32 0.85 0.51
N VAL A 57 -13.39 1.55 -0.16
CA VAL A 57 -12.15 2.04 0.49
C VAL A 57 -12.41 3.28 1.34
N ASP A 58 -13.36 4.13 0.93
CA ASP A 58 -13.74 5.32 1.69
C ASP A 58 -14.52 5.00 2.98
N ALA A 59 -14.96 3.74 3.11
CA ALA A 59 -15.77 3.25 4.22
C ALA A 59 -15.01 2.35 5.21
N ILE A 60 -13.69 2.12 5.03
CA ILE A 60 -12.92 1.26 5.94
C ILE A 60 -12.41 2.10 7.12
N PRO A 61 -13.01 1.97 8.34
CA PRO A 61 -12.77 2.89 9.44
C PRO A 61 -11.36 2.84 10.03
N SER A 62 -10.54 1.85 9.69
CA SER A 62 -9.23 1.62 10.27
C SER A 62 -8.30 0.95 9.26
N ALA A 63 -8.14 1.56 8.09
CA ALA A 63 -7.21 1.06 7.10
C ALA A 63 -5.80 1.63 7.31
N VAL A 64 -4.79 0.82 7.04
CA VAL A 64 -3.39 1.20 6.96
C VAL A 64 -2.94 1.09 5.50
N GLU A 65 -2.18 2.05 5.03
CA GLU A 65 -1.66 2.12 3.67
C GLU A 65 -0.16 1.84 3.66
N ILE A 66 0.29 1.02 2.73
CA ILE A 66 1.71 0.93 2.39
C ILE A 66 2.06 2.11 1.49
N VAL A 67 2.84 3.05 2.04
CA VAL A 67 3.27 4.27 1.34
C VAL A 67 4.60 4.10 0.61
N ALA A 68 5.36 3.04 0.95
CA ALA A 68 6.57 2.65 0.26
C ALA A 68 6.79 1.14 0.41
N LEU A 69 7.20 0.49 -0.66
CA LEU A 69 7.66 -0.91 -0.67
C LEU A 69 8.72 -1.05 -1.74
N GLY A 70 9.90 -1.49 -1.36
CA GLY A 70 10.99 -1.69 -2.30
C GLY A 70 11.99 -2.72 -1.82
N VAL A 71 12.58 -3.44 -2.78
CA VAL A 71 13.70 -4.35 -2.59
C VAL A 71 14.73 -4.02 -3.65
N GLU A 72 15.99 -3.89 -3.25
CA GLU A 72 17.11 -3.65 -4.18
C GLU A 72 17.16 -4.70 -5.28
N ALA A 73 17.44 -4.27 -6.51
CA ALA A 73 17.37 -5.13 -7.70
C ALA A 73 18.17 -6.44 -7.56
N PRO A 74 19.42 -6.46 -7.03
CA PRO A 74 20.18 -7.69 -6.85
C PRO A 74 19.55 -8.68 -5.85
N HIS A 75 18.67 -8.20 -4.97
CA HIS A 75 18.05 -8.98 -3.89
C HIS A 75 16.58 -9.31 -4.14
N GLN A 76 16.05 -8.93 -5.32
CA GLN A 76 14.69 -9.28 -5.71
C GLN A 76 14.54 -10.77 -5.97
N ARG A 77 13.30 -11.26 -5.95
CA ARG A 77 12.93 -12.67 -6.19
C ARG A 77 13.49 -13.67 -5.17
N GLN A 78 13.96 -13.17 -4.02
CA GLN A 78 14.47 -13.97 -2.90
C GLN A 78 13.50 -14.00 -1.70
N GLY A 79 12.27 -13.53 -1.90
CA GLY A 79 11.22 -13.53 -0.88
C GLY A 79 11.24 -12.34 0.08
N HIS A 80 12.15 -11.37 -0.06
CA HIS A 80 12.21 -10.19 0.81
C HIS A 80 10.94 -9.36 0.73
N GLY A 81 10.41 -9.10 -0.48
CA GLY A 81 9.17 -8.35 -0.66
C GLY A 81 7.97 -9.04 0.00
N SER A 82 7.84 -10.35 -0.14
CA SER A 82 6.75 -11.12 0.49
C SER A 82 6.84 -11.10 2.01
N ARG A 83 8.04 -11.17 2.58
CA ARG A 83 8.26 -11.05 4.04
C ARG A 83 7.95 -9.66 4.55
N LEU A 84 8.36 -8.62 3.83
CA LEU A 84 8.03 -7.23 4.17
C LEU A 84 6.51 -7.00 4.15
N LEU A 85 5.81 -7.49 3.13
CA LEU A 85 4.36 -7.36 3.02
C LEU A 85 3.63 -8.14 4.12
N ALA A 86 4.08 -9.35 4.45
CA ALA A 86 3.52 -10.13 5.55
C ALA A 86 3.71 -9.43 6.91
N ALA A 87 4.92 -8.93 7.18
CA ALA A 87 5.21 -8.18 8.40
C ALA A 87 4.38 -6.88 8.47
N ALA A 88 4.19 -6.19 7.34
CA ALA A 88 3.31 -5.02 7.26
C ALA A 88 1.87 -5.36 7.66
N ALA A 89 1.34 -6.49 7.15
CA ALA A 89 0.01 -6.96 7.52
C ALA A 89 -0.11 -7.31 9.00
N ASP A 90 0.92 -7.93 9.59
CA ASP A 90 0.94 -8.27 11.01
C ASP A 90 0.98 -7.03 11.89
N HIS A 91 1.78 -6.02 11.54
CA HIS A 91 1.79 -4.74 12.24
C HIS A 91 0.45 -4.01 12.13
N ALA A 92 -0.14 -3.96 10.93
CA ALA A 92 -1.45 -3.35 10.74
C ALA A 92 -2.53 -4.01 11.62
N ARG A 93 -2.55 -5.36 11.68
CA ARG A 93 -3.47 -6.10 12.58
C ARG A 93 -3.21 -5.80 14.04
N ALA A 94 -1.95 -5.76 14.48
CA ALA A 94 -1.60 -5.46 15.86
C ALA A 94 -2.04 -4.05 16.28
N ASP A 95 -2.06 -3.10 15.35
CA ASP A 95 -2.56 -1.74 15.54
C ASP A 95 -4.10 -1.63 15.47
N GLY A 96 -4.80 -2.75 15.25
CA GLY A 96 -6.26 -2.81 15.16
C GLY A 96 -6.82 -2.37 13.82
N ALA A 97 -6.01 -2.34 12.76
CA ALA A 97 -6.50 -2.09 11.42
C ALA A 97 -7.36 -3.26 10.92
N THR A 98 -8.36 -2.94 10.12
CA THR A 98 -9.26 -3.92 9.48
C THR A 98 -8.88 -4.20 8.03
N ALA A 99 -7.98 -3.40 7.47
CA ALA A 99 -7.48 -3.58 6.10
C ALA A 99 -6.08 -2.98 5.90
N LEU A 100 -5.35 -3.61 4.98
CA LEU A 100 -4.09 -3.10 4.42
C LEU A 100 -4.31 -2.70 2.97
N LEU A 101 -3.94 -1.47 2.62
CA LEU A 101 -4.08 -0.90 1.29
C LEU A 101 -2.72 -0.74 0.60
N VAL A 102 -2.68 -0.98 -0.70
CA VAL A 102 -1.53 -0.73 -1.56
C VAL A 102 -2.00 -0.07 -2.84
N TRP A 103 -1.37 1.05 -3.21
CA TRP A 103 -1.61 1.71 -4.48
C TRP A 103 -0.55 1.27 -5.49
N ALA A 104 -0.99 0.72 -6.60
CA ALA A 104 -0.13 0.21 -7.67
C ALA A 104 -0.37 0.99 -8.97
N VAL A 105 0.70 1.45 -9.61
CA VAL A 105 0.62 2.12 -10.90
C VAL A 105 -0.04 1.18 -11.91
N ARG A 106 -1.07 1.69 -12.58
CA ARG A 106 -1.79 0.94 -13.60
C ARG A 106 -0.84 0.54 -14.74
N GLY A 107 -0.88 -0.75 -15.10
CA GLY A 107 -0.01 -1.33 -16.11
C GLY A 107 1.26 -1.96 -15.55
N ASP A 108 1.55 -1.82 -14.24
CA ASP A 108 2.60 -2.61 -13.59
C ASP A 108 2.08 -4.03 -13.28
N GLU A 109 2.13 -4.87 -14.29
CA GLU A 109 1.69 -6.27 -14.19
C GLU A 109 2.51 -7.08 -13.19
N SER A 110 3.78 -6.73 -12.99
CA SER A 110 4.67 -7.42 -12.04
C SER A 110 4.21 -7.18 -10.61
N LEU A 111 3.94 -5.92 -10.26
CA LEU A 111 3.42 -5.55 -8.97
C LEU A 111 2.01 -6.11 -8.75
N ALA A 112 1.12 -5.99 -9.74
CA ALA A 112 -0.24 -6.53 -9.67
C ALA A 112 -0.24 -8.04 -9.38
N ARG A 113 0.60 -8.81 -10.08
CA ARG A 113 0.75 -10.26 -9.85
C ARG A 113 1.32 -10.58 -8.47
N PHE A 114 2.28 -9.78 -8.01
CA PHE A 114 2.84 -9.92 -6.67
C PHE A 114 1.77 -9.70 -5.59
N LEU A 115 0.96 -8.63 -5.70
CA LEU A 115 -0.11 -8.32 -4.76
C LEU A 115 -1.20 -9.40 -4.77
N ASP A 116 -1.61 -9.86 -5.97
CA ASP A 116 -2.59 -10.95 -6.09
C ASP A 116 -2.10 -12.25 -5.42
N THR A 117 -0.84 -12.63 -5.66
CA THR A 117 -0.21 -13.81 -5.05
C THR A 117 -0.13 -13.68 -3.53
N ALA A 118 0.06 -12.47 -3.02
CA ALA A 118 0.09 -12.17 -1.59
C ALA A 118 -1.31 -12.10 -0.94
N GLY A 119 -2.37 -12.27 -1.72
CA GLY A 119 -3.75 -12.31 -1.24
C GLY A 119 -4.48 -10.98 -1.23
N LEU A 120 -3.87 -9.90 -1.76
CA LEU A 120 -4.59 -8.65 -1.96
C LEU A 120 -5.49 -8.75 -3.19
N ARG A 121 -6.55 -7.95 -3.21
CA ARG A 121 -7.51 -7.88 -4.32
C ARG A 121 -7.74 -6.43 -4.74
N PRO A 122 -7.95 -6.17 -6.04
CA PRO A 122 -8.29 -4.83 -6.50
C PRO A 122 -9.63 -4.40 -5.91
N THR A 123 -9.70 -3.15 -5.43
CA THR A 123 -10.90 -2.58 -4.81
C THR A 123 -11.80 -1.87 -5.82
N GLY A 124 -11.28 -1.54 -7.01
CA GLY A 124 -11.92 -0.68 -7.98
C GLY A 124 -11.65 0.82 -7.77
N SER A 125 -11.13 1.22 -6.62
CA SER A 125 -10.75 2.62 -6.37
C SER A 125 -9.48 2.99 -7.13
N ARG A 126 -9.42 4.23 -7.59
CA ARG A 126 -8.33 4.77 -8.41
C ARG A 126 -7.98 6.17 -7.97
N ARG A 127 -6.73 6.54 -8.16
CA ARG A 127 -6.28 7.94 -8.02
C ARG A 127 -5.33 8.32 -9.15
N GLU A 128 -5.33 9.58 -9.53
CA GLU A 128 -4.32 10.13 -10.43
C GLU A 128 -3.18 10.73 -9.60
N LEU A 129 -1.94 10.41 -9.97
CA LEU A 129 -0.79 11.00 -9.30
C LEU A 129 -0.62 12.46 -9.75
N PRO A 130 -0.30 13.40 -8.83
CA PRO A 130 -0.08 14.81 -9.16
C PRO A 130 1.21 15.03 -9.96
N VAL A 131 2.03 13.99 -10.12
CA VAL A 131 3.29 13.99 -10.86
C VAL A 131 3.16 13.16 -12.14
N GLY A 132 3.52 13.72 -13.26
CA GLY A 132 3.29 13.13 -14.58
C GLY A 132 1.86 13.36 -15.06
N ARG A 133 1.64 13.28 -16.37
CA ARG A 133 0.29 13.44 -16.92
C ARG A 133 -0.38 12.09 -17.07
N GLY A 134 -1.51 11.90 -16.39
CA GLY A 134 -2.34 10.72 -16.54
C GLY A 134 -1.78 9.43 -15.94
N VAL A 135 -0.89 9.52 -14.94
CA VAL A 135 -0.44 8.34 -14.21
C VAL A 135 -1.53 7.96 -13.21
N ILE A 136 -2.16 6.82 -13.44
CA ILE A 136 -3.24 6.29 -12.60
C ILE A 136 -2.68 5.19 -11.71
N GLU A 137 -3.07 5.20 -10.43
CA GLU A 137 -2.88 4.08 -9.51
C GLU A 137 -4.22 3.39 -9.23
N ASP A 138 -4.19 2.07 -9.21
CA ASP A 138 -5.30 1.23 -8.76
C ASP A 138 -5.04 0.78 -7.31
N CYS A 139 -6.09 0.82 -6.47
CA CYS A 139 -6.02 0.41 -5.08
C CYS A 139 -6.24 -1.10 -4.93
N TRP A 140 -5.36 -1.73 -4.18
CA TRP A 140 -5.43 -3.13 -3.78
C TRP A 140 -5.60 -3.22 -2.28
N ALA A 141 -6.38 -4.17 -1.78
CA ALA A 141 -6.61 -4.36 -0.36
C ALA A 141 -6.55 -5.83 0.07
N ALA A 142 -6.07 -6.02 1.30
CA ALA A 142 -6.32 -7.22 2.10
C ALA A 142 -7.14 -6.82 3.32
N THR A 143 -8.26 -7.49 3.56
CA THR A 143 -9.08 -7.33 4.77
C THR A 143 -8.67 -8.37 5.82
N PHE A 144 -8.77 -8.01 7.09
CA PHE A 144 -8.38 -8.82 8.25
C PHE A 144 -9.60 -9.33 9.01
#